data_cf070d6fc353edd9cea77021e5a1f48f
#
_entry.id   cf070d6fc353edd9cea77021e5a1f48f
#
_cell.length_a   1.000
_cell.length_b   1.000
_cell.length_c   1.000
_cell.angle_alpha   90.00
_cell.angle_beta   90.00
_cell.angle_gamma   90.00
#
_symmetry.space_group_name_H-M   'P 1'
#
loop_
_entity.id
_entity.type
_entity.pdbx_description
1 polymer ?
#
loop_
_entity_poly.entity_id
_entity_poly.type
_entity_poly.pdbx_seq_one_letter_code
_entity_poly.pdbx_strand_id
1 'polypeptide(L)'
;MRITQDLLKKFARETVKKRQRSEPDLHAAYLTGSILDDAPLLGGATDIDLILVHKYQAPVERETLGLTSNVSLDIIHKRQDAYNQARQLRQDPWMGYPLTHNHILLFDTDHWLEFVQASVSADFHRPDNVLARVNLFLNSARDSWFSLIQTPSRTHLEWLHRYLKILA
;
A
#
# COMPACT_ATOMS: atom_id res chain seq x y z
N MET A 1 -14.19 0.94 -24.40
CA MET A 1 -13.78 2.19 -23.69
C MET A 1 -12.30 2.06 -23.34
N ARG A 2 -11.48 3.06 -23.65
CA ARG A 2 -10.04 3.00 -23.32
C ARG A 2 -9.87 3.32 -21.84
N ILE A 3 -9.24 2.42 -21.09
CA ILE A 3 -8.88 2.64 -19.70
C ILE A 3 -7.68 3.60 -19.66
N THR A 4 -7.80 4.66 -18.87
CA THR A 4 -6.73 5.65 -18.66
C THR A 4 -6.46 5.82 -17.17
N GLN A 5 -5.26 6.25 -16.81
CA GLN A 5 -4.89 6.54 -15.44
C GLN A 5 -5.86 7.53 -14.76
N ASP A 6 -6.28 8.57 -15.48
CA ASP A 6 -7.23 9.57 -14.96
C ASP A 6 -8.60 8.97 -14.66
N LEU A 7 -9.07 8.03 -15.51
CA LEU A 7 -10.33 7.33 -15.27
C LEU A 7 -10.26 6.49 -13.98
N LEU A 8 -9.13 5.81 -13.76
CA LEU A 8 -8.91 5.00 -12.58
C LEU A 8 -8.81 5.86 -11.30
N LYS A 9 -8.07 6.97 -11.37
CA LYS A 9 -8.02 7.97 -10.28
C LYS A 9 -9.39 8.57 -9.97
N LYS A 10 -10.20 8.83 -11.00
CA LYS A 10 -11.59 9.29 -10.84
C LYS A 10 -12.44 8.24 -10.12
N PHE A 11 -12.33 6.98 -10.53
CA PHE A 11 -13.06 5.88 -9.91
C PHE A 11 -12.73 5.75 -8.41
N ALA A 12 -11.44 5.81 -8.06
CA ALA A 12 -11.03 5.80 -6.66
C ALA A 12 -11.63 6.97 -5.85
N ARG A 13 -11.62 8.19 -6.41
CA ARG A 13 -12.25 9.36 -5.77
C ARG A 13 -13.75 9.16 -5.55
N GLU A 14 -14.47 8.60 -6.53
CA GLU A 14 -15.90 8.31 -6.40
C GLU A 14 -16.17 7.24 -5.35
N THR A 15 -15.30 6.23 -5.26
CA THR A 15 -15.37 5.20 -4.22
C THR A 15 -15.21 5.83 -2.83
N VAL A 16 -14.20 6.67 -2.63
CA VAL A 16 -14.00 7.37 -1.36
C VAL A 16 -15.22 8.22 -1.00
N LYS A 17 -15.79 8.98 -1.94
CA LYS A 17 -17.01 9.78 -1.70
C LYS A 17 -18.23 8.93 -1.28
N LYS A 18 -18.36 7.71 -1.80
CA LYS A 18 -19.41 6.77 -1.37
C LYS A 18 -19.14 6.30 0.06
N ARG A 19 -17.89 5.91 0.34
CA ARG A 19 -17.47 5.43 1.67
C ARG A 19 -17.64 6.50 2.75
N GLN A 20 -17.30 7.75 2.48
CA GLN A 20 -17.55 8.88 3.39
C GLN A 20 -19.02 8.98 3.85
N ARG A 21 -19.96 8.60 2.98
CA ARG A 21 -21.41 8.66 3.31
C ARG A 21 -21.88 7.44 4.09
N SER A 22 -21.28 6.28 3.86
CA SER A 22 -21.68 5.02 4.50
C SER A 22 -20.84 4.66 5.73
N GLU A 23 -19.67 5.25 5.87
CA GLU A 23 -18.70 4.95 6.92
C GLU A 23 -18.33 6.24 7.67
N PRO A 24 -19.11 6.65 8.67
CA PRO A 24 -18.86 7.89 9.41
C PRO A 24 -17.56 7.87 10.21
N ASP A 25 -16.98 6.69 10.38
CA ASP A 25 -15.70 6.46 11.05
C ASP A 25 -14.48 6.65 10.11
N LEU A 26 -14.72 6.84 8.80
CA LEU A 26 -13.66 7.12 7.84
C LEU A 26 -12.99 8.46 8.16
N HIS A 27 -11.67 8.40 8.41
CA HIS A 27 -10.89 9.54 8.88
C HIS A 27 -9.98 10.13 7.82
N ALA A 28 -9.36 9.27 7.00
CA ALA A 28 -8.56 9.68 5.85
C ALA A 28 -8.59 8.62 4.74
N ALA A 29 -8.26 9.03 3.51
CA ALA A 29 -8.13 8.14 2.36
C ALA A 29 -7.07 8.64 1.40
N TYR A 30 -6.21 7.74 0.90
CA TYR A 30 -5.18 8.07 -0.07
C TYR A 30 -4.90 6.92 -1.04
N LEU A 31 -4.50 7.28 -2.27
CA LEU A 31 -4.00 6.35 -3.26
C LEU A 31 -2.50 6.18 -3.14
N THR A 32 -2.03 4.99 -3.42
CA THR A 32 -0.61 4.63 -3.51
C THR A 32 -0.40 3.58 -4.61
N GLY A 33 0.83 3.08 -4.75
CA GLY A 33 1.15 1.99 -5.66
C GLY A 33 1.35 2.41 -7.11
N SER A 34 1.47 1.41 -7.98
CA SER A 34 1.88 1.56 -9.39
C SER A 34 0.97 2.45 -10.23
N ILE A 35 -0.28 2.67 -9.80
CA ILE A 35 -1.20 3.60 -10.47
C ILE A 35 -0.65 5.04 -10.53
N LEU A 36 0.32 5.38 -9.70
CA LEU A 36 0.93 6.70 -9.63
C LEU A 36 2.21 6.82 -10.46
N ASP A 37 2.69 5.72 -11.02
CA ASP A 37 3.86 5.69 -11.89
C ASP A 37 3.56 6.24 -13.30
N ASP A 38 4.61 6.49 -14.08
CA ASP A 38 4.48 7.04 -15.44
C ASP A 38 3.78 6.09 -16.43
N ALA A 39 3.87 4.77 -16.20
CA ALA A 39 3.31 3.75 -17.06
C ALA A 39 2.49 2.69 -16.28
N PRO A 40 1.42 3.09 -15.58
CA PRO A 40 0.70 2.22 -14.65
C PRO A 40 -0.05 1.05 -15.31
N LEU A 41 -0.27 1.13 -16.63
CA LEU A 41 -0.97 0.11 -17.43
C LEU A 41 0.00 -0.75 -18.26
N LEU A 42 1.29 -0.73 -17.94
CA LEU A 42 2.28 -1.56 -18.62
C LEU A 42 1.95 -3.04 -18.39
N GLY A 43 1.80 -3.79 -19.50
CA GLY A 43 1.36 -5.19 -19.44
C GLY A 43 -0.16 -5.40 -19.48
N GLY A 44 -0.96 -4.32 -19.52
CA GLY A 44 -2.41 -4.36 -19.72
C GLY A 44 -3.22 -4.75 -18.47
N ALA A 45 -2.58 -4.94 -17.32
CA ALA A 45 -3.23 -5.18 -16.03
C ALA A 45 -2.70 -4.19 -14.99
N THR A 46 -3.55 -3.78 -14.07
CA THR A 46 -3.15 -2.92 -12.94
C THR A 46 -4.09 -3.09 -11.77
N ASP A 47 -3.51 -2.98 -10.58
CA ASP A 47 -4.24 -2.84 -9.33
C ASP A 47 -4.17 -1.39 -8.87
N ILE A 48 -5.26 -0.91 -8.31
CA ILE A 48 -5.35 0.43 -7.73
C ILE A 48 -5.33 0.26 -6.23
N ASP A 49 -4.25 0.65 -5.58
CA ASP A 49 -4.12 0.55 -4.13
C ASP A 49 -4.74 1.77 -3.45
N LEU A 50 -5.87 1.58 -2.81
CA LEU A 50 -6.58 2.58 -2.02
C LEU A 50 -6.49 2.25 -0.54
N ILE A 51 -5.94 3.16 0.24
CA ILE A 51 -5.88 3.03 1.70
C ILE A 51 -7.01 3.87 2.31
N LEU A 52 -7.83 3.21 3.13
CA LEU A 52 -8.86 3.86 3.94
C LEU A 52 -8.45 3.79 5.42
N VAL A 53 -8.37 4.94 6.07
CA VAL A 53 -8.01 5.02 7.48
C VAL A 53 -9.26 5.31 8.31
N HIS A 54 -9.55 4.45 9.29
CA HIS A 54 -10.68 4.56 10.18
C HIS A 54 -10.24 5.04 11.57
N LYS A 55 -11.05 5.88 12.18
CA LYS A 55 -10.75 6.47 13.48
C LYS A 55 -10.71 5.43 14.60
N TYR A 56 -11.66 4.50 14.58
CA TYR A 56 -11.82 3.50 15.64
C TYR A 56 -11.67 2.07 15.13
N GLN A 57 -12.52 1.64 14.23
CA GLN A 57 -12.57 0.25 13.80
C GLN A 57 -12.63 0.12 12.28
N ALA A 58 -11.68 -0.59 11.71
CA ALA A 58 -11.74 -1.00 10.31
C ALA A 58 -12.78 -2.13 10.13
N PRO A 59 -13.69 -2.02 9.16
CA PRO A 59 -14.75 -3.02 8.97
C PRO A 59 -14.19 -4.38 8.52
N VAL A 60 -13.17 -4.36 7.71
CA VAL A 60 -12.38 -5.51 7.21
C VAL A 60 -10.93 -5.08 7.06
N GLU A 61 -10.01 -6.02 6.87
CA GLU A 61 -8.61 -5.68 6.64
C GLU A 61 -8.33 -5.28 5.20
N ARG A 62 -8.93 -6.02 4.24
CA ARG A 62 -8.75 -5.80 2.80
C ARG A 62 -9.99 -6.26 2.04
N GLU A 63 -10.32 -5.54 0.98
CA GLU A 63 -11.33 -5.92 -0.01
C GLU A 63 -10.82 -5.60 -1.42
N THR A 64 -11.22 -6.40 -2.40
CA THR A 64 -10.84 -6.21 -3.80
C THR A 64 -12.10 -6.08 -4.65
N LEU A 65 -12.22 -4.99 -5.40
CA LEU A 65 -13.31 -4.72 -6.31
C LEU A 65 -12.80 -4.86 -7.75
N GLY A 66 -13.24 -5.89 -8.47
CA GLY A 66 -12.96 -6.04 -9.90
C GLY A 66 -13.66 -4.96 -10.73
N LEU A 67 -12.90 -4.18 -11.49
CA LEU A 67 -13.44 -3.15 -12.39
C LEU A 67 -13.58 -3.69 -13.81
N THR A 68 -12.61 -4.48 -14.23
CA THR A 68 -12.59 -5.24 -15.48
C THR A 68 -11.88 -6.58 -15.24
N SER A 69 -11.71 -7.40 -16.30
CA SER A 69 -10.90 -8.61 -16.20
C SER A 69 -9.41 -8.34 -15.83
N ASN A 70 -8.93 -7.13 -16.07
CA ASN A 70 -7.50 -6.79 -15.96
C ASN A 70 -7.22 -5.62 -15.01
N VAL A 71 -8.25 -5.08 -14.36
CA VAL A 71 -8.12 -3.94 -13.44
C VAL A 71 -8.94 -4.20 -12.19
N SER A 72 -8.30 -4.09 -11.05
CA SER A 72 -8.94 -4.18 -9.73
C SER A 72 -8.68 -2.94 -8.89
N LEU A 73 -9.56 -2.68 -7.94
CA LEU A 73 -9.37 -1.73 -6.86
C LEU A 73 -9.18 -2.52 -5.57
N ASP A 74 -7.98 -2.50 -5.06
CA ASP A 74 -7.60 -3.08 -3.78
C ASP A 74 -7.74 -2.02 -2.69
N ILE A 75 -8.67 -2.26 -1.78
CA ILE A 75 -8.94 -1.36 -0.67
C ILE A 75 -8.37 -1.98 0.60
N ILE A 76 -7.41 -1.32 1.19
CA ILE A 76 -6.77 -1.73 2.44
C ILE A 76 -7.29 -0.82 3.55
N HIS A 77 -7.91 -1.41 4.55
CA HIS A 77 -8.44 -0.68 5.69
C HIS A 77 -7.40 -0.68 6.82
N LYS A 78 -7.11 0.49 7.35
CA LYS A 78 -6.21 0.70 8.48
C LYS A 78 -6.92 1.45 9.59
N ARG A 79 -6.49 1.25 10.82
CA ARG A 79 -6.93 2.07 11.94
C ARG A 79 -5.99 3.24 12.13
N GLN A 80 -6.52 4.33 12.63
CA GLN A 80 -5.74 5.54 12.94
C GLN A 80 -4.56 5.27 13.88
N ASP A 81 -4.72 4.36 14.84
CA ASP A 81 -3.67 4.03 15.82
C ASP A 81 -2.40 3.42 15.18
N ALA A 82 -2.52 2.78 14.01
CA ALA A 82 -1.38 2.30 13.25
C ALA A 82 -0.42 3.42 12.78
N TYR A 83 -0.89 4.67 12.82
CA TYR A 83 -0.13 5.85 12.39
C TYR A 83 0.41 6.70 13.55
N ASN A 84 0.15 6.31 14.82
CA ASN A 84 0.48 7.13 15.99
C ASN A 84 1.98 7.25 16.28
N GLN A 85 2.81 6.37 15.71
CA GLN A 85 4.23 6.32 16.02
C GLN A 85 5.07 6.63 14.78
N ALA A 86 5.36 7.90 14.53
CA ALA A 86 6.14 8.35 13.37
C ALA A 86 7.50 7.63 13.26
N ARG A 87 8.16 7.29 14.38
CA ARG A 87 9.41 6.54 14.37
C ARG A 87 9.24 5.14 13.78
N GLN A 88 8.19 4.42 14.15
CA GLN A 88 7.91 3.09 13.60
C GLN A 88 7.58 3.18 12.11
N LEU A 89 6.76 4.15 11.71
CA LEU A 89 6.43 4.39 10.31
C LEU A 89 7.66 4.69 9.46
N ARG A 90 8.63 5.45 9.98
CA ARG A 90 9.90 5.72 9.27
C ARG A 90 10.72 4.46 9.01
N GLN A 91 10.58 3.46 9.87
CA GLN A 91 11.29 2.18 9.81
C GLN A 91 10.49 1.09 9.09
N ASP A 92 9.20 1.32 8.83
CA ASP A 92 8.34 0.40 8.10
C ASP A 92 8.33 0.74 6.60
N PRO A 93 8.86 -0.15 5.72
CA PRO A 93 8.90 0.14 4.29
C PRO A 93 7.52 0.11 3.64
N TRP A 94 6.57 -0.67 4.16
CA TRP A 94 5.23 -0.81 3.55
C TRP A 94 4.28 0.32 3.94
N MET A 95 4.37 0.83 5.17
CA MET A 95 3.53 1.94 5.61
C MET A 95 4.23 3.29 5.45
N GLY A 96 5.51 3.38 5.73
CA GLY A 96 6.26 4.65 5.71
C GLY A 96 6.54 5.16 4.31
N TYR A 97 6.90 4.28 3.38
CA TYR A 97 7.23 4.67 2.01
C TYR A 97 6.05 5.33 1.29
N PRO A 98 4.83 4.77 1.28
CA PRO A 98 3.68 5.43 0.67
C PRO A 98 3.33 6.79 1.28
N LEU A 99 3.66 7.02 2.55
CA LEU A 99 3.41 8.32 3.20
C LEU A 99 4.39 9.41 2.77
N THR A 100 5.58 9.05 2.29
CA THR A 100 6.67 9.98 1.98
C THR A 100 6.95 10.15 0.49
N HIS A 101 6.45 9.23 -0.34
CA HIS A 101 6.65 9.20 -1.78
C HIS A 101 5.31 9.30 -2.53
N ASN A 102 5.22 8.65 -3.66
CA ASN A 102 4.05 8.73 -4.54
C ASN A 102 2.74 8.36 -3.82
N HIS A 103 1.96 9.37 -3.46
CA HIS A 103 0.61 9.23 -2.96
C HIS A 103 -0.28 10.37 -3.45
N ILE A 104 -1.58 10.12 -3.50
CA ILE A 104 -2.59 11.15 -3.75
C ILE A 104 -3.58 11.15 -2.59
N LEU A 105 -3.61 12.22 -1.83
CA LEU A 105 -4.60 12.44 -0.79
C LEU A 105 -5.98 12.64 -1.43
N LEU A 106 -6.95 11.82 -1.04
CA LEU A 106 -8.32 11.87 -1.55
C LEU A 106 -9.31 12.42 -0.52
N PHE A 107 -9.04 12.19 0.76
CA PHE A 107 -9.82 12.67 1.89
C PHE A 107 -8.95 12.73 3.14
N ASP A 108 -9.11 13.79 3.94
CA ASP A 108 -8.42 13.96 5.20
C ASP A 108 -9.26 14.83 6.14
N THR A 109 -9.55 14.31 7.33
CA THR A 109 -10.28 15.04 8.36
C THR A 109 -9.27 15.83 9.20
N ASP A 110 -9.51 17.13 9.32
CA ASP A 110 -8.69 18.04 10.15
C ASP A 110 -7.19 18.05 9.78
N HIS A 111 -6.85 17.75 8.51
CA HIS A 111 -5.45 17.64 8.03
C HIS A 111 -4.61 16.62 8.82
N TRP A 112 -5.26 15.63 9.42
CA TRP A 112 -4.59 14.65 10.27
C TRP A 112 -3.54 13.84 9.52
N LEU A 113 -3.85 13.33 8.32
CA LEU A 113 -2.92 12.54 7.53
C LEU A 113 -1.75 13.40 7.02
N GLU A 114 -2.00 14.66 6.66
CA GLU A 114 -0.94 15.60 6.27
C GLU A 114 0.06 15.81 7.41
N PHE A 115 -0.37 15.91 8.66
CA PHE A 115 0.51 15.97 9.83
C PHE A 115 1.31 14.68 10.02
N VAL A 116 0.67 13.51 9.85
CA VAL A 116 1.37 12.21 9.87
C VAL A 116 2.46 12.17 8.81
N GLN A 117 2.13 12.53 7.57
CA GLN A 117 3.06 12.57 6.44
C GLN A 117 4.24 13.50 6.70
N ALA A 118 3.99 14.72 7.15
CA ALA A 118 5.05 15.67 7.51
C ALA A 118 5.97 15.11 8.60
N SER A 119 5.38 14.49 9.62
CA SER A 119 6.10 13.88 10.73
C SER A 119 6.98 12.69 10.28
N VAL A 120 6.49 11.86 9.38
CA VAL A 120 7.25 10.72 8.84
C VAL A 120 8.36 11.20 7.91
N SER A 121 8.05 12.14 7.00
CA SER A 121 8.97 12.65 5.98
C SER A 121 10.19 13.36 6.57
N ALA A 122 10.04 14.05 7.70
CA ALA A 122 11.11 14.85 8.33
C ALA A 122 12.40 14.07 8.56
N ASP A 123 12.33 12.80 8.92
CA ASP A 123 13.48 11.95 9.24
C ASP A 123 13.50 10.63 8.45
N PHE A 124 12.70 10.49 7.41
CA PHE A 124 12.54 9.21 6.68
C PHE A 124 13.87 8.72 6.08
N HIS A 125 14.70 9.64 5.60
CA HIS A 125 15.96 9.34 4.94
C HIS A 125 17.17 9.32 5.90
N ARG A 126 16.96 9.46 7.20
CA ARG A 126 18.08 9.34 8.16
C ARG A 126 18.71 7.94 8.06
N PRO A 127 20.05 7.86 8.17
CA PRO A 127 20.78 6.59 7.99
C PRO A 127 20.29 5.46 8.89
N ASP A 128 19.93 5.76 10.14
CA ASP A 128 19.40 4.78 11.09
C ASP A 128 18.04 4.19 10.65
N ASN A 129 17.14 5.03 10.12
CA ASN A 129 15.86 4.58 9.60
C ASN A 129 15.99 3.81 8.27
N VAL A 130 16.89 4.26 7.40
CA VAL A 130 17.21 3.52 6.16
C VAL A 130 17.77 2.15 6.49
N LEU A 131 18.75 2.07 7.43
CA LEU A 131 19.33 0.79 7.83
C LEU A 131 18.30 -0.15 8.46
N ALA A 132 17.38 0.39 9.27
CA ALA A 132 16.28 -0.42 9.83
C ALA A 132 15.42 -1.05 8.74
N ARG A 133 15.00 -0.28 7.72
CA ARG A 133 14.22 -0.81 6.58
C ARG A 133 14.99 -1.84 5.77
N VAL A 134 16.28 -1.57 5.48
CA VAL A 134 17.14 -2.53 4.77
C VAL A 134 17.24 -3.85 5.54
N ASN A 135 17.42 -3.80 6.86
CA ASN A 135 17.48 -5.00 7.69
C ASN A 135 16.16 -5.80 7.68
N LEU A 136 15.00 -5.12 7.61
CA LEU A 136 13.71 -5.82 7.46
C LEU A 136 13.64 -6.59 6.15
N PHE A 137 14.02 -5.98 5.03
CA PHE A 137 14.06 -6.66 3.74
C PHE A 137 15.06 -7.82 3.71
N LEU A 138 16.28 -7.60 4.25
CA LEU A 138 17.30 -8.65 4.32
C LEU A 138 16.84 -9.85 5.14
N ASN A 139 16.20 -9.61 6.29
CA ASN A 139 15.66 -10.69 7.12
C ASN A 139 14.53 -11.43 6.40
N SER A 140 13.59 -10.72 5.79
CA SER A 140 12.50 -11.31 5.00
C SER A 140 13.01 -12.15 3.83
N ALA A 141 13.98 -11.63 3.08
CA ALA A 141 14.61 -12.35 1.98
C ALA A 141 15.35 -13.61 2.46
N ARG A 142 16.08 -13.50 3.58
CA ARG A 142 16.79 -14.64 4.19
C ARG A 142 15.82 -15.72 4.67
N ASP A 143 14.75 -15.34 5.35
CA ASP A 143 13.75 -16.29 5.84
C ASP A 143 13.02 -17.00 4.68
N SER A 144 12.71 -16.25 3.63
CA SER A 144 12.13 -16.78 2.39
C SER A 144 13.09 -17.74 1.69
N TRP A 145 14.39 -17.41 1.66
CA TRP A 145 15.43 -18.28 1.11
C TRP A 145 15.57 -19.58 1.91
N PHE A 146 15.61 -19.50 3.25
CA PHE A 146 15.65 -20.70 4.08
C PHE A 146 14.40 -21.57 3.89
N SER A 147 13.23 -20.96 3.81
CA SER A 147 11.99 -21.68 3.52
C SER A 147 12.03 -22.38 2.16
N LEU A 148 12.62 -21.73 1.14
CA LEU A 148 12.78 -22.31 -0.20
C LEU A 148 13.67 -23.55 -0.19
N ILE A 149 14.78 -23.50 0.57
CA ILE A 149 15.75 -24.61 0.64
C ILE A 149 15.20 -25.77 1.49
N GLN A 150 14.54 -25.47 2.60
CA GLN A 150 14.08 -26.49 3.55
C GLN A 150 12.79 -27.20 3.12
N THR A 151 11.97 -26.54 2.32
CA THR A 151 10.68 -27.08 1.89
C THR A 151 10.78 -27.57 0.45
N PRO A 152 10.80 -28.89 0.19
CA PRO A 152 10.85 -29.39 -1.18
C PRO A 152 9.63 -28.89 -1.98
N SER A 153 9.90 -28.26 -3.11
CA SER A 153 8.84 -27.88 -4.05
C SER A 153 8.39 -29.11 -4.84
N ARG A 154 7.07 -29.28 -4.96
CA ARG A 154 6.49 -30.42 -5.70
C ARG A 154 6.67 -30.27 -7.21
N THR A 155 6.82 -29.03 -7.70
CA THR A 155 7.00 -28.74 -9.12
C THR A 155 8.05 -27.63 -9.32
N HIS A 156 8.65 -27.60 -10.52
CA HIS A 156 9.57 -26.51 -10.92
C HIS A 156 8.88 -25.13 -10.92
N LEU A 157 7.59 -25.11 -11.28
CA LEU A 157 6.81 -23.87 -11.29
C LEU A 157 6.61 -23.31 -9.88
N GLU A 158 6.33 -24.16 -8.90
CA GLU A 158 6.22 -23.78 -7.50
C GLU A 158 7.55 -23.23 -6.97
N TRP A 159 8.65 -23.89 -7.30
CA TRP A 159 9.99 -23.44 -6.93
C TRP A 159 10.29 -22.06 -7.53
N LEU A 160 10.03 -21.87 -8.82
CA LEU A 160 10.23 -20.61 -9.52
C LEU A 160 9.38 -19.49 -8.89
N HIS A 161 8.11 -19.75 -8.59
CA HIS A 161 7.23 -18.79 -7.96
C HIS A 161 7.74 -18.34 -6.57
N ARG A 162 8.23 -19.29 -5.76
CA ARG A 162 8.83 -18.97 -4.47
C ARG A 162 10.12 -18.16 -4.61
N TYR A 163 10.95 -18.53 -5.58
CA TYR A 163 12.19 -17.82 -5.86
C TYR A 163 11.93 -16.37 -6.29
N LEU A 164 10.97 -16.14 -7.18
CA LEU A 164 10.60 -14.80 -7.62
C LEU A 164 10.08 -13.92 -6.48
N LYS A 165 9.40 -14.49 -5.47
CA LYS A 165 8.98 -13.77 -4.26
C LYS A 165 10.15 -13.28 -3.39
N ILE A 166 11.32 -13.89 -3.50
CA ILE A 166 12.52 -13.43 -2.77
C ILE A 166 13.14 -12.22 -3.46
N LEU A 167 12.95 -12.11 -4.79
CA LEU A 167 13.53 -11.04 -5.60
C LEU A 167 12.64 -9.80 -5.70
N ALA A 168 11.34 -9.94 -5.39
CA ALA A 168 10.37 -8.85 -5.39
C ALA A 168 10.37 -8.08 -4.06
#